data_83cc8c2f99c853b0393ced747fd5dd2c
#
_entry.id   83cc8c2f99c853b0393ced747fd5dd2c
#
_cell.length_a   1.000
_cell.length_b   1.000
_cell.length_c   1.000
_cell.angle_alpha   90.00
_cell.angle_beta   90.00
_cell.angle_gamma   90.00
#
_symmetry.space_group_name_H-M   'P 1'
#
loop_
_entity.id
_entity.type
_entity.pdbx_description
1 polymer ?
#
loop_
_entity_poly.entity_id
_entity_poly.type
_entity_poly.pdbx_seq_one_letter_code
_entity_poly.pdbx_strand_id
1 'polypeptide(L)'
;LSQREIINPKLIGLSLEGSITRTDREIVNIKLDIDADRDAGVYPFSWTPESGNLMYCMPKLGTRATLYLPSSDTGEAVVVTSPRTNGDNCGEMVNPQMRAFTTEHGKKMHLFPETILFSGGAENETLQIKLNQLNCMLMESTRAIQFVAKWDIDITAPVVSLNSPQEIQTSRSRIQAE
;
A
#
# COMPACT_ATOMS: atom_id res chain seq x y z
N LEU A 1 18.43 -41.53 21.10
CA LEU A 1 17.21 -41.10 21.80
C LEU A 1 16.32 -40.38 20.76
N SER A 2 15.30 -41.08 20.28
CA SER A 2 14.28 -40.52 19.37
C SER A 2 13.48 -39.50 20.18
N GLN A 3 13.60 -38.22 19.85
CA GLN A 3 12.66 -37.21 20.33
C GLN A 3 11.27 -37.56 19.77
N ARG A 4 10.39 -37.92 20.67
CA ARG A 4 8.99 -38.15 20.36
C ARG A 4 8.38 -36.76 20.11
N GLU A 5 8.08 -36.48 18.86
CA GLU A 5 7.34 -35.28 18.49
C GLU A 5 5.97 -35.31 19.20
N ILE A 6 5.73 -34.36 20.08
CA ILE A 6 4.46 -34.25 20.81
C ILE A 6 3.47 -33.56 19.87
N ILE A 7 2.72 -34.37 19.13
CA ILE A 7 1.66 -33.87 18.28
C ILE A 7 0.45 -33.52 19.13
N ASN A 8 0.09 -32.25 19.18
CA ASN A 8 -1.13 -31.80 19.84
C ASN A 8 -2.20 -31.43 18.78
N PRO A 9 -3.17 -32.31 18.49
CA PRO A 9 -4.16 -32.06 17.46
C PRO A 9 -5.09 -30.87 17.77
N LYS A 10 -5.11 -30.39 19.01
CA LYS A 10 -5.90 -29.20 19.41
C LYS A 10 -5.30 -27.88 18.89
N LEU A 11 -4.06 -27.92 18.39
CA LEU A 11 -3.42 -26.74 17.81
C LEU A 11 -3.87 -26.51 16.36
N ILE A 12 -4.34 -27.54 15.68
CA ILE A 12 -4.72 -27.45 14.26
C ILE A 12 -5.89 -26.49 14.09
N GLY A 13 -5.72 -25.49 13.25
CA GLY A 13 -6.73 -24.46 12.98
C GLY A 13 -6.84 -23.39 14.06
N LEU A 14 -5.99 -23.41 15.08
CA LEU A 14 -5.98 -22.38 16.12
C LEU A 14 -5.48 -21.04 15.55
N SER A 15 -6.18 -19.99 15.93
CA SER A 15 -5.83 -18.61 15.62
C SER A 15 -5.62 -17.84 16.93
N LEU A 16 -4.47 -17.17 17.05
CA LEU A 16 -4.10 -16.40 18.23
C LEU A 16 -3.84 -14.94 17.81
N GLU A 17 -4.43 -14.01 18.51
CA GLU A 17 -4.22 -12.59 18.25
C GLU A 17 -3.00 -12.06 18.99
N GLY A 18 -2.38 -11.05 18.39
CA GLY A 18 -1.23 -10.37 18.97
C GLY A 18 -0.86 -9.10 18.23
N SER A 19 0.28 -8.55 18.57
CA SER A 19 0.82 -7.33 17.97
C SER A 19 2.22 -7.56 17.42
N ILE A 20 2.49 -7.00 16.24
CA ILE A 20 3.80 -7.07 15.59
C ILE A 20 4.81 -6.22 16.37
N THR A 21 5.90 -6.83 16.78
CA THR A 21 6.95 -6.16 17.55
C THR A 21 8.22 -5.90 16.73
N ARG A 22 8.45 -6.70 15.68
CA ARG A 22 9.58 -6.55 14.77
C ARG A 22 9.23 -7.11 13.41
N THR A 23 9.83 -6.56 12.37
CA THR A 23 9.78 -7.06 11.00
C THR A 23 11.18 -7.19 10.43
N ASP A 24 11.46 -8.28 9.71
CA ASP A 24 12.70 -8.51 9.00
C ASP A 24 12.43 -9.34 7.74
N ARG A 25 12.50 -8.71 6.58
CA ARG A 25 12.13 -9.31 5.28
C ARG A 25 10.72 -9.91 5.32
N GLU A 26 10.61 -11.23 5.20
CA GLU A 26 9.33 -11.97 5.23
C GLU A 26 9.00 -12.52 6.64
N ILE A 27 9.81 -12.20 7.63
CA ILE A 27 9.62 -12.65 9.01
C ILE A 27 9.08 -11.51 9.86
N VAL A 28 8.12 -11.82 10.68
CA VAL A 28 7.58 -10.93 11.70
C VAL A 28 7.71 -11.56 13.07
N ASN A 29 7.97 -10.74 14.07
CA ASN A 29 7.91 -11.15 15.45
C ASN A 29 6.58 -10.67 16.04
N ILE A 30 5.83 -11.56 16.63
CA ILE A 30 4.53 -11.26 17.25
C ILE A 30 4.60 -11.48 18.75
N LYS A 31 4.02 -10.54 19.50
CA LYS A 31 3.69 -10.70 20.92
C LYS A 31 2.23 -11.08 21.01
N LEU A 32 1.93 -12.26 21.51
CA LEU A 32 0.57 -12.77 21.61
C LEU A 32 -0.16 -12.15 22.83
N ASP A 33 -1.45 -11.90 22.67
CA ASP A 33 -2.27 -11.33 23.75
C ASP A 33 -2.43 -12.30 24.93
N ILE A 34 -2.41 -13.61 24.65
CA ILE A 34 -2.50 -14.63 25.71
C ILE A 34 -1.32 -14.61 26.68
N ASP A 35 -0.21 -14.06 26.25
CA ASP A 35 0.99 -13.96 27.11
C ASP A 35 0.89 -12.82 28.13
N ALA A 36 -0.10 -11.92 27.95
CA ALA A 36 -0.40 -10.79 28.83
C ALA A 36 0.86 -10.04 29.29
N ASP A 37 1.13 -10.03 30.60
CA ASP A 37 2.26 -9.34 31.21
C ASP A 37 3.47 -10.26 31.49
N ARG A 38 3.45 -11.46 31.00
CA ARG A 38 4.60 -12.35 31.10
C ARG A 38 5.69 -11.85 30.16
N ASP A 39 6.92 -11.96 30.58
CA ASP A 39 8.09 -11.76 29.73
C ASP A 39 8.23 -12.93 28.77
N ALA A 40 7.15 -13.14 28.00
CA ALA A 40 7.06 -14.21 27.01
C ALA A 40 7.95 -13.82 25.84
N GLY A 41 8.77 -14.75 25.41
CA GLY A 41 9.70 -14.54 24.31
C GLY A 41 8.99 -14.02 23.06
N VAL A 42 9.72 -13.26 22.28
CA VAL A 42 9.26 -12.78 20.99
C VAL A 42 9.61 -13.83 19.96
N TYR A 43 8.60 -14.41 19.32
CA TYR A 43 8.80 -15.53 18.39
C TYR A 43 8.71 -15.05 16.94
N PRO A 44 9.64 -15.47 16.06
CA PRO A 44 9.63 -15.18 14.65
C PRO A 44 8.73 -16.17 13.89
N PHE A 45 7.87 -15.62 13.00
CA PHE A 45 7.03 -16.39 12.11
C PHE A 45 7.04 -15.79 10.70
N SER A 46 6.72 -16.59 9.69
CA SER A 46 6.54 -16.12 8.33
C SER A 46 5.32 -15.22 8.22
N TRP A 47 5.47 -14.09 7.55
CA TRP A 47 4.37 -13.20 7.19
C TRP A 47 3.71 -13.67 5.89
N THR A 48 2.42 -13.91 5.94
CA THR A 48 1.63 -14.31 4.78
C THR A 48 0.48 -13.32 4.58
N PRO A 49 0.66 -12.29 3.73
CA PRO A 49 -0.40 -11.32 3.45
C PRO A 49 -1.55 -11.95 2.67
N GLU A 50 -2.77 -11.52 2.94
CA GLU A 50 -3.98 -11.98 2.22
C GLU A 50 -3.92 -11.70 0.71
N SER A 51 -3.21 -10.65 0.31
CA SER A 51 -3.00 -10.29 -1.10
C SER A 51 -2.05 -11.24 -1.84
N GLY A 52 -1.45 -12.21 -1.15
CA GLY A 52 -0.40 -13.05 -1.71
C GLY A 52 0.78 -12.20 -2.18
N ASN A 53 1.21 -12.43 -3.41
CA ASN A 53 2.32 -11.69 -4.03
C ASN A 53 1.87 -10.49 -4.89
N LEU A 54 0.58 -10.13 -4.89
CA LEU A 54 0.07 -8.99 -5.65
C LEU A 54 0.47 -7.65 -5.04
N MET A 55 0.63 -7.61 -3.74
CA MET A 55 1.03 -6.41 -3.02
C MET A 55 2.09 -6.74 -1.99
N TYR A 56 3.27 -6.17 -2.18
CA TYR A 56 4.38 -6.33 -1.25
C TYR A 56 4.25 -5.28 -0.14
N CYS A 57 3.69 -5.68 1.00
CA CYS A 57 3.62 -4.83 2.18
C CYS A 57 3.90 -5.63 3.44
N MET A 58 4.85 -5.14 4.23
CA MET A 58 5.09 -5.64 5.57
C MET A 58 4.21 -4.87 6.56
N PRO A 59 3.70 -5.53 7.61
CA PRO A 59 2.94 -4.85 8.64
C PRO A 59 3.82 -3.88 9.42
N LYS A 60 3.22 -2.81 9.91
CA LYS A 60 3.92 -1.90 10.81
C LYS A 60 4.09 -2.48 12.20
N LEU A 61 5.08 -1.97 12.92
CA LEU A 61 5.23 -2.26 14.34
C LEU A 61 3.99 -1.78 15.11
N GLY A 62 3.54 -2.57 16.05
CA GLY A 62 2.33 -2.33 16.83
C GLY A 62 1.02 -2.71 16.11
N THR A 63 1.07 -3.12 14.84
CA THR A 63 -0.12 -3.57 14.12
C THR A 63 -0.63 -4.87 14.73
N ARG A 64 -1.96 -4.97 14.88
CA ARG A 64 -2.64 -6.20 15.26
C ARG A 64 -2.53 -7.22 14.14
N ALA A 65 -2.25 -8.47 14.50
CA ALA A 65 -2.14 -9.58 13.54
C ALA A 65 -2.57 -10.88 14.21
N THR A 66 -2.82 -11.87 13.39
CA THR A 66 -3.27 -13.19 13.81
C THR A 66 -2.19 -14.22 13.48
N LEU A 67 -1.75 -14.97 14.49
CA LEU A 67 -0.94 -16.16 14.29
C LEU A 67 -1.88 -17.33 14.02
N TYR A 68 -1.75 -17.97 12.87
CA TYR A 68 -2.53 -19.12 12.46
C TYR A 68 -1.67 -20.38 12.45
N LEU A 69 -2.17 -21.44 13.03
CA LEU A 69 -1.51 -22.75 13.07
C LEU A 69 -2.25 -23.73 12.12
N PRO A 70 -1.73 -23.96 10.90
CA PRO A 70 -2.39 -24.83 9.92
C PRO A 70 -2.30 -26.30 10.30
N SER A 71 -1.31 -26.66 11.12
CA SER A 71 -1.06 -28.04 11.54
C SER A 71 -0.66 -28.11 13.01
N SER A 72 -0.34 -29.29 13.48
CA SER A 72 0.21 -29.51 14.83
C SER A 72 1.71 -29.14 14.96
N ASP A 73 2.38 -28.91 13.82
CA ASP A 73 3.74 -28.40 13.76
C ASP A 73 3.75 -26.89 13.92
N THR A 74 4.30 -26.41 15.03
CA THR A 74 4.41 -24.97 15.27
C THR A 74 5.41 -24.27 14.33
N GLY A 75 6.28 -25.02 13.66
CA GLY A 75 7.18 -24.50 12.63
C GLY A 75 6.47 -24.07 11.34
N GLU A 76 5.27 -24.59 11.11
CA GLU A 76 4.41 -24.20 9.97
C GLU A 76 3.48 -23.03 10.29
N ALA A 77 3.50 -22.53 11.52
CA ALA A 77 2.66 -21.40 11.91
C ALA A 77 3.03 -20.14 11.12
N VAL A 78 2.01 -19.41 10.70
CA VAL A 78 2.14 -18.19 9.90
C VAL A 78 1.39 -17.04 10.53
N VAL A 79 1.93 -15.85 10.39
CA VAL A 79 1.21 -14.64 10.77
C VAL A 79 0.46 -14.13 9.55
N VAL A 80 -0.84 -13.98 9.71
CA VAL A 80 -1.77 -13.54 8.67
C VAL A 80 -2.58 -12.36 9.17
N THR A 81 -3.20 -11.66 8.25
CA THR A 81 -4.24 -10.65 8.52
C THR A 81 -3.90 -9.61 9.57
N SER A 82 -4.01 -8.39 9.16
CA SER A 82 -4.03 -7.22 10.03
C SER A 82 -5.47 -6.70 10.08
N PRO A 83 -6.24 -6.98 11.16
CA PRO A 83 -7.61 -6.51 11.25
C PRO A 83 -7.65 -4.99 11.23
N ARG A 84 -8.60 -4.44 10.49
CA ARG A 84 -8.83 -3.00 10.43
C ARG A 84 -9.51 -2.56 11.72
N THR A 85 -8.96 -1.53 12.36
CA THR A 85 -9.49 -0.97 13.60
C THR A 85 -10.05 0.45 13.44
N ASN A 86 -9.96 1.02 12.22
CA ASN A 86 -10.37 2.41 11.94
C ASN A 86 -11.65 2.53 11.09
N GLY A 87 -12.45 1.46 10.99
CA GLY A 87 -13.62 1.42 10.12
C GLY A 87 -14.62 2.55 10.33
N ASP A 88 -14.89 2.90 11.58
CA ASP A 88 -15.85 3.96 11.95
C ASP A 88 -15.41 5.37 11.51
N ASN A 89 -14.11 5.57 11.33
CA ASN A 89 -13.53 6.86 10.97
C ASN A 89 -12.99 6.91 9.53
N CYS A 90 -13.19 5.86 8.75
CA CYS A 90 -12.69 5.76 7.38
C CYS A 90 -13.79 6.04 6.38
N GLY A 91 -13.96 7.30 5.95
CA GLY A 91 -14.95 7.70 4.96
C GLY A 91 -14.80 6.99 3.58
N GLU A 92 -13.61 6.47 3.29
CA GLU A 92 -13.34 5.71 2.07
C GLU A 92 -14.06 4.34 2.06
N MET A 93 -14.38 3.79 3.22
CA MET A 93 -15.08 2.51 3.35
C MET A 93 -16.59 2.60 3.10
N VAL A 94 -17.16 3.80 3.15
CA VAL A 94 -18.62 4.01 3.02
C VAL A 94 -19.07 3.86 1.56
N ASN A 95 -18.19 4.10 0.61
CA ASN A 95 -18.52 4.02 -0.82
C ASN A 95 -18.18 2.64 -1.41
N PRO A 96 -19.17 1.77 -1.67
CA PRO A 96 -18.92 0.43 -2.21
C PRO A 96 -18.42 0.42 -3.66
N GLN A 97 -18.56 1.55 -4.39
CA GLN A 97 -18.07 1.68 -5.76
C GLN A 97 -16.61 2.11 -5.85
N MET A 98 -16.02 2.51 -4.73
CA MET A 98 -14.64 2.93 -4.67
C MET A 98 -13.75 1.82 -4.09
N ARG A 99 -12.55 1.70 -4.63
CA ARG A 99 -11.45 0.94 -4.02
C ARG A 99 -10.31 1.91 -3.76
N ALA A 100 -9.75 1.86 -2.57
CA ALA A 100 -8.69 2.77 -2.14
C ALA A 100 -7.46 2.00 -1.66
N PHE A 101 -6.29 2.44 -2.12
CA PHE A 101 -5.00 2.12 -1.51
C PHE A 101 -4.43 3.41 -0.94
N THR A 102 -4.34 3.47 0.37
CA THR A 102 -3.93 4.67 1.09
C THR A 102 -2.76 4.37 2.01
N THR A 103 -1.74 5.22 1.98
CA THR A 103 -0.62 5.16 2.92
C THR A 103 -0.85 6.12 4.08
N GLU A 104 -0.16 5.92 5.19
CA GLU A 104 -0.20 6.84 6.34
C GLU A 104 0.26 8.26 6.03
N HIS A 105 1.10 8.40 4.97
CA HIS A 105 1.61 9.68 4.52
C HIS A 105 0.69 10.36 3.49
N GLY A 106 -0.57 9.95 3.40
CA GLY A 106 -1.58 10.56 2.55
C GLY A 106 -1.39 10.30 1.05
N LYS A 107 -0.55 9.32 0.65
CA LYS A 107 -0.48 8.89 -0.75
C LYS A 107 -1.62 7.94 -1.02
N LYS A 108 -2.37 8.18 -2.11
CA LYS A 108 -3.61 7.47 -2.41
C LYS A 108 -3.68 7.06 -3.87
N MET A 109 -4.22 5.88 -4.09
CA MET A 109 -4.73 5.45 -5.38
C MET A 109 -6.19 5.08 -5.19
N HIS A 110 -7.08 5.80 -5.86
CA HIS A 110 -8.50 5.54 -5.86
C HIS A 110 -8.95 5.00 -7.22
N LEU A 111 -9.72 3.94 -7.18
CA LEU A 111 -10.36 3.34 -8.34
C LEU A 111 -11.86 3.55 -8.21
N PHE A 112 -12.41 4.38 -9.08
CA PHE A 112 -13.84 4.61 -9.26
C PHE A 112 -14.31 3.90 -10.54
N PRO A 113 -15.62 3.75 -10.79
CA PRO A 113 -16.12 3.12 -12.01
C PRO A 113 -15.55 3.72 -13.31
N GLU A 114 -15.35 5.04 -13.34
CA GLU A 114 -14.95 5.77 -14.54
C GLU A 114 -13.62 6.53 -14.39
N THR A 115 -12.96 6.41 -13.22
CA THR A 115 -11.80 7.23 -12.91
C THR A 115 -10.77 6.46 -12.11
N ILE A 116 -9.52 6.58 -12.52
CA ILE A 116 -8.36 6.24 -11.71
C ILE A 116 -7.73 7.54 -11.24
N LEU A 117 -7.56 7.69 -9.93
CA LEU A 117 -6.96 8.87 -9.32
C LEU A 117 -5.75 8.47 -8.46
N PHE A 118 -4.59 8.97 -8.85
CA PHE A 118 -3.41 8.98 -8.00
C PHE A 118 -3.29 10.36 -7.36
N SER A 119 -3.22 10.41 -6.05
CA SER A 119 -3.13 11.69 -5.35
C SER A 119 -2.19 11.63 -4.17
N GLY A 120 -1.65 12.77 -3.82
CA GLY A 120 -0.79 12.95 -2.66
C GLY A 120 -0.27 14.36 -2.63
N GLY A 121 -0.11 14.90 -1.44
CA GLY A 121 0.36 16.25 -1.19
C GLY A 121 0.33 16.50 0.30
N ALA A 122 0.95 17.57 0.76
CA ALA A 122 0.74 18.11 2.09
C ALA A 122 -0.56 18.92 2.11
N GLU A 123 -0.98 19.37 3.27
CA GLU A 123 -2.08 20.33 3.37
C GLU A 123 -1.84 21.52 2.44
N ASN A 124 -2.85 21.89 1.65
CA ASN A 124 -2.81 22.96 0.64
C ASN A 124 -1.91 22.71 -0.59
N GLU A 125 -1.40 21.49 -0.80
CA GLU A 125 -0.67 21.11 -2.00
C GLU A 125 -1.48 20.14 -2.84
N THR A 126 -1.64 20.44 -4.11
CA THR A 126 -2.21 19.50 -5.08
C THR A 126 -1.07 18.76 -5.78
N LEU A 127 -1.17 17.44 -5.75
CA LEU A 127 -0.35 16.54 -6.57
C LEU A 127 -1.25 15.40 -6.99
N GLN A 128 -1.68 15.40 -8.25
CA GLN A 128 -2.57 14.36 -8.74
C GLN A 128 -2.37 14.02 -10.22
N ILE A 129 -2.67 12.77 -10.53
CA ILE A 129 -2.87 12.25 -11.89
C ILE A 129 -4.25 11.62 -11.91
N LYS A 130 -5.12 12.12 -12.75
CA LYS A 130 -6.49 11.64 -12.90
C LYS A 130 -6.70 11.15 -14.33
N LEU A 131 -7.06 9.89 -14.46
CA LEU A 131 -7.46 9.27 -15.71
C LEU A 131 -8.97 9.07 -15.67
N ASN A 132 -9.71 9.84 -16.48
CA ASN A 132 -11.16 9.73 -16.55
C ASN A 132 -11.57 9.35 -17.96
N GLN A 133 -12.28 8.23 -18.10
CA GLN A 133 -12.64 7.68 -19.42
C GLN A 133 -13.62 8.54 -20.20
N LEU A 134 -14.41 9.39 -19.53
CA LEU A 134 -15.42 10.24 -20.18
C LEU A 134 -14.90 11.62 -20.57
N ASN A 135 -13.84 12.09 -19.92
CA ASN A 135 -13.40 13.48 -20.09
C ASN A 135 -11.95 13.58 -20.57
N CYS A 136 -10.98 13.33 -19.70
CA CYS A 136 -9.58 13.60 -20.01
C CYS A 136 -8.60 12.88 -19.08
N MET A 137 -7.33 12.96 -19.43
CA MET A 137 -6.21 12.76 -18.51
C MET A 137 -5.78 14.14 -17.97
N LEU A 138 -5.73 14.28 -16.65
CA LEU A 138 -5.27 15.49 -15.96
C LEU A 138 -4.05 15.18 -15.12
N MET A 139 -3.01 15.98 -15.27
CA MET A 139 -1.84 16.02 -14.38
C MET A 139 -1.77 17.40 -13.74
N GLU A 140 -1.77 17.46 -12.43
CA GLU A 140 -1.81 18.71 -11.69
C GLU A 140 -0.82 18.69 -10.52
N SER A 141 -0.09 19.80 -10.38
CA SER A 141 0.83 20.00 -9.26
C SER A 141 0.87 21.49 -8.90
N THR A 142 0.77 21.81 -7.62
CA THR A 142 0.99 23.18 -7.10
C THR A 142 2.43 23.62 -7.13
N ARG A 143 3.38 22.73 -7.39
CA ARG A 143 4.80 23.06 -7.44
C ARG A 143 5.33 23.08 -8.87
N ALA A 144 5.57 21.92 -9.46
CA ALA A 144 6.12 21.79 -10.80
C ALA A 144 5.73 20.47 -11.42
N ILE A 145 5.67 20.42 -12.74
CA ILE A 145 5.60 19.21 -13.55
C ILE A 145 6.80 19.25 -14.49
N GLN A 146 7.65 18.21 -14.44
CA GLN A 146 8.83 18.08 -15.28
C GLN A 146 8.72 16.85 -16.17
N PHE A 147 8.91 17.03 -17.47
CA PHE A 147 9.04 15.95 -18.43
C PHE A 147 10.51 15.90 -18.88
N VAL A 148 11.19 14.81 -18.58
CA VAL A 148 12.62 14.64 -18.91
C VAL A 148 12.79 13.33 -19.64
N ALA A 149 13.33 13.39 -20.84
CA ALA A 149 13.67 12.22 -21.63
C ALA A 149 15.14 12.29 -22.11
N LYS A 150 15.76 11.13 -22.27
CA LYS A 150 17.15 11.05 -22.82
C LYS A 150 17.19 11.40 -24.30
N TRP A 151 16.13 11.06 -25.02
CA TRP A 151 16.04 11.24 -26.47
C TRP A 151 14.99 12.30 -26.82
N ASP A 152 13.74 11.94 -26.87
CA ASP A 152 12.69 12.83 -27.35
C ASP A 152 11.46 12.80 -26.45
N ILE A 153 10.69 13.87 -26.47
CA ILE A 153 9.35 13.95 -25.92
C ILE A 153 8.45 14.42 -27.06
N ASP A 154 7.62 13.50 -27.59
CA ASP A 154 6.69 13.78 -28.65
C ASP A 154 5.31 14.13 -28.09
N ILE A 155 4.77 15.24 -28.52
CA ILE A 155 3.41 15.67 -28.19
C ILE A 155 2.67 15.87 -29.50
N THR A 156 1.74 14.98 -29.81
CA THR A 156 0.95 15.02 -31.04
C THR A 156 -0.52 15.20 -30.73
N ALA A 157 -1.12 16.26 -31.23
CA ALA A 157 -2.55 16.53 -31.12
C ALA A 157 -2.97 17.47 -32.28
N PRO A 158 -4.27 17.50 -32.67
CA PRO A 158 -4.78 18.51 -33.62
C PRO A 158 -4.51 19.95 -33.15
N VAL A 159 -4.51 20.18 -31.84
CA VAL A 159 -4.15 21.47 -31.24
C VAL A 159 -3.33 21.23 -29.99
N VAL A 160 -2.16 21.85 -29.91
CA VAL A 160 -1.33 21.91 -28.72
C VAL A 160 -1.30 23.37 -28.25
N SER A 161 -1.80 23.60 -27.03
CA SER A 161 -1.82 24.92 -26.42
C SER A 161 -0.86 24.99 -25.24
N LEU A 162 0.04 25.96 -25.26
CA LEU A 162 0.93 26.30 -24.16
C LEU A 162 0.53 27.67 -23.62
N ASN A 163 0.17 27.76 -22.36
CA ASN A 163 -0.23 28.99 -21.72
C ASN A 163 0.56 29.20 -20.43
N SER A 164 1.18 30.37 -20.33
CA SER A 164 1.92 30.77 -19.13
C SER A 164 1.58 32.22 -18.81
N PRO A 165 1.25 32.57 -17.53
CA PRO A 165 0.99 33.94 -17.14
C PRO A 165 2.24 34.82 -17.14
N GLN A 166 3.45 34.25 -17.18
CA GLN A 166 4.71 34.99 -17.11
C GLN A 166 5.54 34.84 -18.38
N GLU A 167 6.06 33.65 -18.65
CA GLU A 167 7.00 33.43 -19.74
C GLU A 167 6.97 31.98 -20.24
N ILE A 168 7.20 31.81 -21.55
CA ILE A 168 7.48 30.54 -22.19
C ILE A 168 8.91 30.62 -22.74
N GLN A 169 9.84 29.92 -22.10
CA GLN A 169 11.24 29.87 -22.54
C GLN A 169 11.51 28.60 -23.35
N THR A 170 12.08 28.79 -24.54
CA THR A 170 12.57 27.69 -25.37
C THR A 170 14.08 27.82 -25.55
N SER A 171 14.87 26.88 -25.03
CA SER A 171 16.33 26.97 -25.04
C SER A 171 17.02 26.46 -26.30
N ARG A 172 16.30 25.95 -27.31
CA ARG A 172 16.84 25.63 -28.65
C ARG A 172 15.82 25.87 -29.76
N SER A 173 16.33 26.57 -30.76
CA SER A 173 15.61 27.00 -31.93
C SER A 173 15.33 25.90 -32.93
N ARG A 174 14.12 25.35 -32.92
CA ARG A 174 13.31 25.05 -34.09
C ARG A 174 11.90 24.68 -33.65
N ILE A 175 11.03 25.66 -33.62
CA ILE A 175 9.60 25.39 -33.71
C ILE A 175 9.31 25.32 -35.22
N GLN A 176 9.11 24.16 -35.79
CA GLN A 176 8.50 24.01 -37.10
C GLN A 176 7.03 23.79 -36.86
N ALA A 177 6.20 24.79 -37.17
CA ALA A 177 4.78 24.63 -37.38
C ALA A 177 4.60 24.33 -38.89
N GLU A 178 4.13 23.11 -39.18
CA GLU A 178 3.55 22.80 -40.48
C GLU A 178 2.06 23.15 -40.51
#